data_d04d434bfbb5923fc1c475aee1001553
#
_entry.id   d04d434bfbb5923fc1c475aee1001553
#
_cell.length_a   1.000
_cell.length_b   1.000
_cell.length_c   1.000
_cell.angle_alpha   90.00
_cell.angle_beta   90.00
_cell.angle_gamma   90.00
#
_symmetry.space_group_name_H-M   'P 1'
#
loop_
_entity.id
_entity.type
_entity.pdbx_description
1 polymer ?
#
loop_
_entity_poly.entity_id
_entity_poly.type
_entity_poly.pdbx_seq_one_letter_code
_entity_poly.pdbx_strand_id
1 'polypeptide(L)'
;MFIRILNSEMELATGCTEPGAVALTAAEAGQALRKAGVDKAEEITVNASINIIKNAMSAGIPGTDYEGMDYAAAIGALGGDPAYLLEVMNHVPRETVEAAAALVKAGKVKVNVAQVPQKLYIEVIAKGSGHTGRAIVRDLHTNVVLVEQDGTATLDKQDTDTAASGDSDVVTPEQIASFLTVRSIWDYCTKELDPMHDPIDIIRSAVQVNSVISDEGLSKEYGLAIGRNLDLNCRKGLMTRDLTTNSMIAAAAGADARMAGAPVSVVANSGSGNQGITATMPVVAAARWLDIDEPTMLRAVTLSNLIAIRIKSKFGRLSNLCGATVAGTGAACGITYLLGGGYHEICCAIQNMVGNVTGMVCDGAKADCALKISTCVNAACQAAAMGTRGVRVQSTDGIVEENVERTLDNFAILSTHGTSDSVILDLMLNKDHTPDAQ
;
A
#
# COMPACT_ATOMS: atom_id res chain seq x y z
N MET A 1 -17.91 -5.93 -15.04
CA MET A 1 -17.79 -5.36 -13.68
C MET A 1 -16.45 -5.72 -13.02
N PHE A 2 -16.04 -6.98 -12.98
CA PHE A 2 -14.74 -7.40 -12.39
C PHE A 2 -13.55 -6.63 -12.97
N ILE A 3 -13.44 -6.51 -14.30
CA ILE A 3 -12.36 -5.77 -14.96
C ILE A 3 -12.38 -4.27 -14.58
N ARG A 4 -13.56 -3.66 -14.47
CA ARG A 4 -13.67 -2.27 -13.99
C ARG A 4 -13.18 -2.13 -12.56
N ILE A 5 -13.49 -3.07 -11.68
CA ILE A 5 -13.00 -3.09 -10.28
C ILE A 5 -11.48 -3.25 -10.26
N LEU A 6 -10.92 -4.17 -11.05
CA LEU A 6 -9.47 -4.32 -11.15
C LEU A 6 -8.79 -3.02 -11.59
N ASN A 7 -9.29 -2.38 -12.65
CA ASN A 7 -8.71 -1.12 -13.16
C ASN A 7 -8.93 0.08 -12.23
N SER A 8 -9.98 0.05 -11.38
CA SER A 8 -10.25 1.10 -10.38
C SER A 8 -9.41 0.95 -9.11
N GLU A 9 -9.11 -0.30 -8.71
CA GLU A 9 -8.44 -0.59 -7.44
C GLU A 9 -6.97 -0.98 -7.59
N MET A 10 -6.49 -1.16 -8.82
CA MET A 10 -5.09 -1.45 -9.10
C MET A 10 -4.50 -0.38 -10.02
N GLU A 11 -3.34 0.14 -9.67
CA GLU A 11 -2.67 1.23 -10.39
C GLU A 11 -1.15 1.15 -10.29
N LEU A 12 -0.45 1.71 -11.26
CA LEU A 12 1.00 1.92 -11.18
C LEU A 12 1.31 3.01 -10.17
N ALA A 13 2.28 2.75 -9.29
CA ALA A 13 2.76 3.69 -8.30
C ALA A 13 4.26 3.54 -8.07
N THR A 14 4.96 4.64 -7.80
CA THR A 14 6.39 4.65 -7.44
C THR A 14 6.54 5.13 -5.99
N GLY A 15 7.22 4.37 -5.15
CA GLY A 15 7.36 4.67 -3.72
C GLY A 15 6.06 4.51 -2.92
N CYS A 16 5.99 5.16 -1.75
CA CYS A 16 4.79 5.17 -0.91
C CYS A 16 3.82 6.27 -1.31
N THR A 17 2.53 5.94 -1.33
CA THR A 17 1.46 6.85 -1.75
C THR A 17 1.29 8.05 -0.81
N GLU A 18 1.45 7.86 0.50
CA GLU A 18 1.29 8.92 1.49
C GLU A 18 2.37 10.00 1.40
N PRO A 19 3.69 9.69 1.33
CA PRO A 19 4.70 10.70 1.03
C PRO A 19 4.49 11.39 -0.33
N GLY A 20 4.04 10.63 -1.35
CA GLY A 20 3.68 11.18 -2.65
C GLY A 20 2.57 12.22 -2.56
N ALA A 21 1.51 11.92 -1.80
CA ALA A 21 0.40 12.86 -1.58
C ALA A 21 0.83 14.10 -0.78
N VAL A 22 1.71 13.94 0.22
CA VAL A 22 2.30 15.07 0.95
C VAL A 22 3.12 15.95 0.00
N ALA A 23 3.96 15.34 -0.84
CA ALA A 23 4.77 16.06 -1.82
C ALA A 23 3.91 16.75 -2.89
N LEU A 24 2.83 16.12 -3.36
CA LEU A 24 1.86 16.72 -4.28
C LEU A 24 1.21 17.96 -3.65
N THR A 25 0.71 17.84 -2.43
CA THR A 25 0.09 18.97 -1.72
C THR A 25 1.10 20.11 -1.52
N ALA A 26 2.35 19.75 -1.19
CA ALA A 26 3.42 20.72 -1.03
C ALA A 26 3.83 21.37 -2.36
N ALA A 27 3.81 20.63 -3.46
CA ALA A 27 4.08 21.16 -4.81
C ALA A 27 3.03 22.17 -5.25
N GLU A 28 1.73 21.91 -4.98
CA GLU A 28 0.64 22.86 -5.22
C GLU A 28 0.82 24.13 -4.38
N ALA A 29 1.11 24.01 -3.08
CA ALA A 29 1.38 25.15 -2.22
C ALA A 29 2.63 25.94 -2.67
N GLY A 30 3.70 25.25 -3.05
CA GLY A 30 4.92 25.86 -3.61
C GLY A 30 4.68 26.56 -4.95
N GLN A 31 3.85 25.97 -5.81
CA GLN A 31 3.46 26.59 -7.09
C GLN A 31 2.64 27.88 -6.86
N ALA A 32 1.70 27.88 -5.91
CA ALA A 32 0.96 29.07 -5.52
C ALA A 32 1.89 30.16 -4.99
N LEU A 33 2.90 29.80 -4.19
CA LEU A 33 3.92 30.72 -3.70
C LEU A 33 4.76 31.31 -4.85
N ARG A 34 5.19 30.49 -5.81
CA ARG A 34 5.92 30.96 -7.01
C ARG A 34 5.10 31.91 -7.88
N LYS A 35 3.79 31.71 -7.99
CA LYS A 35 2.88 32.65 -8.67
C LYS A 35 2.80 34.01 -7.97
N ALA A 36 3.06 34.09 -6.68
CA ALA A 36 3.21 35.32 -5.92
C ALA A 36 4.57 36.02 -6.13
N GLY A 37 5.46 35.47 -6.95
CA GLY A 37 6.80 36.02 -7.24
C GLY A 37 7.89 35.58 -6.27
N VAL A 38 7.67 34.50 -5.49
CA VAL A 38 8.65 33.95 -4.55
C VAL A 38 9.21 32.64 -5.10
N ASP A 39 10.49 32.61 -5.41
CA ASP A 39 11.14 31.47 -6.06
C ASP A 39 11.22 30.23 -5.17
N LYS A 40 11.42 30.42 -3.85
CA LYS A 40 11.61 29.29 -2.92
C LYS A 40 10.88 29.53 -1.60
N ALA A 41 10.28 28.47 -1.09
CA ALA A 41 9.74 28.46 0.27
C ALA A 41 10.87 28.54 1.31
N GLU A 42 10.68 29.38 2.34
CA GLU A 42 11.58 29.56 3.47
C GLU A 42 11.13 28.77 4.70
N GLU A 43 9.81 28.56 4.81
CA GLU A 43 9.18 27.76 5.88
C GLU A 43 8.02 26.94 5.30
N ILE A 44 7.86 25.72 5.80
CA ILE A 44 6.78 24.82 5.38
C ILE A 44 6.10 24.26 6.63
N THR A 45 4.77 24.29 6.64
CA THR A 45 3.98 23.63 7.69
C THR A 45 3.07 22.61 7.03
N VAL A 46 3.12 21.37 7.53
CA VAL A 46 2.24 20.28 7.14
C VAL A 46 1.30 19.98 8.29
N ASN A 47 -0.01 20.05 8.05
CA ASN A 47 -1.04 19.59 8.98
C ASN A 47 -1.71 18.37 8.34
N ALA A 48 -1.59 17.20 8.96
CA ALA A 48 -2.11 15.98 8.37
C ALA A 48 -2.87 15.12 9.38
N SER A 49 -3.79 14.30 8.87
CA SER A 49 -4.50 13.31 9.70
C SER A 49 -3.53 12.28 10.27
N ILE A 50 -3.90 11.71 11.41
CA ILE A 50 -3.10 10.69 12.13
C ILE A 50 -2.63 9.57 11.20
N ASN A 51 -3.51 9.11 10.32
CA ASN A 51 -3.20 8.01 9.39
C ASN A 51 -2.12 8.39 8.37
N ILE A 52 -2.16 9.61 7.84
CA ILE A 52 -1.14 10.10 6.91
C ILE A 52 0.21 10.23 7.63
N ILE A 53 0.24 10.84 8.82
CA ILE A 53 1.48 10.98 9.58
C ILE A 53 2.08 9.59 9.87
N LYS A 54 1.27 8.68 10.44
CA LYS A 54 1.70 7.31 10.76
C LYS A 54 2.32 6.60 9.55
N ASN A 55 1.76 6.77 8.37
CA ASN A 55 2.21 6.05 7.17
C ASN A 55 3.36 6.75 6.43
N ALA A 56 3.51 8.07 6.59
CA ALA A 56 4.53 8.83 5.84
C ALA A 56 5.80 9.14 6.64
N MET A 57 5.76 9.07 7.99
CA MET A 57 6.85 9.57 8.85
C MET A 57 8.18 8.83 8.75
N SER A 58 8.20 7.60 8.23
CA SER A 58 9.42 6.78 8.11
C SER A 58 9.53 6.10 6.74
N ALA A 59 8.77 6.56 5.75
CA ALA A 59 8.81 5.98 4.41
C ALA A 59 9.94 6.59 3.60
N GLY A 60 10.69 5.75 2.87
CA GLY A 60 11.75 6.18 1.97
C GLY A 60 11.23 7.07 0.84
N ILE A 61 11.98 8.11 0.51
CA ILE A 61 11.67 9.03 -0.58
C ILE A 61 12.33 8.53 -1.86
N PRO A 62 11.57 8.26 -2.94
CA PRO A 62 12.10 7.69 -4.17
C PRO A 62 13.31 8.45 -4.72
N GLY A 63 14.37 7.70 -5.06
CA GLY A 63 15.60 8.25 -5.66
C GLY A 63 16.49 9.05 -4.72
N THR A 64 16.26 8.99 -3.40
CA THR A 64 17.05 9.68 -2.38
C THR A 64 17.43 8.74 -1.23
N ASP A 65 18.35 9.19 -0.36
CA ASP A 65 18.69 8.52 0.89
C ASP A 65 17.87 9.07 2.08
N TYR A 66 16.82 9.84 1.83
CA TYR A 66 15.98 10.47 2.85
C TYR A 66 14.70 9.71 3.10
N GLU A 67 14.19 9.82 4.33
CA GLU A 67 12.94 9.22 4.79
C GLU A 67 12.09 10.29 5.50
N GLY A 68 10.77 10.14 5.42
CA GLY A 68 9.84 10.95 6.17
C GLY A 68 9.09 12.01 5.37
N MET A 69 7.97 12.43 5.95
CA MET A 69 7.05 13.35 5.28
C MET A 69 7.55 14.80 5.25
N ASP A 70 8.45 15.17 6.14
CA ASP A 70 9.12 16.47 6.15
C ASP A 70 10.01 16.66 4.92
N TYR A 71 10.80 15.64 4.57
CA TYR A 71 11.56 15.63 3.31
C TYR A 71 10.64 15.61 2.08
N ALA A 72 9.57 14.80 2.10
CA ALA A 72 8.61 14.78 1.01
C ALA A 72 7.97 16.16 0.77
N ALA A 73 7.55 16.83 1.85
CA ALA A 73 6.98 18.17 1.78
C ALA A 73 7.99 19.22 1.27
N ALA A 74 9.24 19.16 1.76
CA ALA A 74 10.27 20.09 1.33
C ALA A 74 10.63 19.92 -0.15
N ILE A 75 10.82 18.68 -0.60
CA ILE A 75 11.12 18.36 -2.01
C ILE A 75 9.96 18.80 -2.92
N GLY A 76 8.71 18.47 -2.54
CA GLY A 76 7.53 18.87 -3.29
C GLY A 76 7.40 20.39 -3.40
N ALA A 77 7.50 21.13 -2.30
CA ALA A 77 7.35 22.59 -2.29
C ALA A 77 8.44 23.31 -3.09
N LEU A 78 9.68 22.83 -3.04
CA LEU A 78 10.82 23.50 -3.69
C LEU A 78 10.96 23.16 -5.18
N GLY A 79 10.54 21.97 -5.61
CA GLY A 79 10.79 21.53 -6.98
C GLY A 79 9.80 20.55 -7.59
N GLY A 80 8.76 20.16 -6.85
CA GLY A 80 7.74 19.29 -7.39
C GLY A 80 6.89 19.99 -8.46
N ASP A 81 6.51 19.20 -9.49
CA ASP A 81 5.52 19.60 -10.48
C ASP A 81 4.23 18.81 -10.24
N PRO A 82 3.13 19.48 -9.82
CA PRO A 82 1.85 18.83 -9.54
C PRO A 82 1.27 17.99 -10.69
N ALA A 83 1.67 18.29 -11.94
CA ALA A 83 1.19 17.55 -13.09
C ALA A 83 1.56 16.05 -13.07
N TYR A 84 2.61 15.68 -12.33
CA TYR A 84 3.02 14.27 -12.14
C TYR A 84 2.31 13.55 -11.01
N LEU A 85 1.34 14.18 -10.33
CA LEU A 85 0.54 13.58 -9.26
C LEU A 85 1.42 12.92 -8.17
N LEU A 86 1.25 11.62 -7.91
CA LEU A 86 2.03 10.90 -6.88
C LEU A 86 3.50 10.69 -7.27
N GLU A 87 3.86 10.89 -8.53
CA GLU A 87 5.25 10.83 -9.03
C GLU A 87 5.96 12.20 -9.01
N VAL A 88 5.36 13.20 -8.37
CA VAL A 88 5.82 14.59 -8.27
C VAL A 88 7.28 14.76 -7.87
N MET A 89 7.87 13.79 -7.17
CA MET A 89 9.27 13.81 -6.72
C MET A 89 10.26 13.19 -7.72
N ASN A 90 9.78 12.38 -8.70
CA ASN A 90 10.66 11.58 -9.56
C ASN A 90 11.57 12.41 -10.48
N HIS A 91 11.18 13.65 -10.77
CA HIS A 91 11.90 14.53 -11.71
C HIS A 91 12.55 15.74 -11.05
N VAL A 92 12.62 15.75 -9.70
CA VAL A 92 13.21 16.87 -8.97
C VAL A 92 14.74 16.82 -9.08
N PRO A 93 15.42 17.92 -9.48
CA PRO A 93 16.87 17.96 -9.58
C PRO A 93 17.55 17.72 -8.23
N ARG A 94 18.70 17.06 -8.25
CA ARG A 94 19.46 16.73 -7.04
C ARG A 94 19.80 17.96 -6.19
N GLU A 95 20.14 19.08 -6.79
CA GLU A 95 20.39 20.35 -6.10
C GLU A 95 19.17 20.83 -5.29
N THR A 96 17.96 20.62 -5.82
CA THR A 96 16.70 20.94 -5.13
C THR A 96 16.46 19.97 -3.97
N VAL A 97 16.77 18.69 -4.14
CA VAL A 97 16.69 17.69 -3.06
C VAL A 97 17.66 18.06 -1.92
N GLU A 98 18.89 18.50 -2.24
CA GLU A 98 19.86 18.96 -1.25
C GLU A 98 19.41 20.25 -0.54
N ALA A 99 18.80 21.21 -1.28
CA ALA A 99 18.19 22.40 -0.69
C ALA A 99 17.02 22.07 0.24
N ALA A 100 16.16 21.13 -0.15
CA ALA A 100 15.07 20.63 0.69
C ALA A 100 15.61 19.99 1.98
N ALA A 101 16.65 19.17 1.88
CA ALA A 101 17.31 18.56 3.04
C ALA A 101 17.92 19.61 3.99
N ALA A 102 18.49 20.69 3.45
CA ALA A 102 18.99 21.79 4.26
C ALA A 102 17.85 22.50 5.02
N LEU A 103 16.68 22.68 4.38
CA LEU A 103 15.51 23.29 4.99
C LEU A 103 14.97 22.45 6.16
N VAL A 104 14.89 21.12 5.97
CA VAL A 104 14.49 20.17 7.02
C VAL A 104 15.48 20.20 8.19
N LYS A 105 16.80 20.10 7.92
CA LYS A 105 17.86 20.15 8.95
C LYS A 105 17.87 21.47 9.72
N ALA A 106 17.45 22.57 9.10
CA ALA A 106 17.31 23.88 9.74
C ALA A 106 16.03 24.00 10.61
N GLY A 107 15.21 22.96 10.70
CA GLY A 107 13.95 22.97 11.47
C GLY A 107 12.87 23.87 10.87
N LYS A 108 12.96 24.16 9.56
CA LYS A 108 12.03 25.01 8.84
C LYS A 108 10.82 24.29 8.27
N VAL A 109 10.76 22.97 8.41
CA VAL A 109 9.62 22.13 8.05
C VAL A 109 8.99 21.61 9.33
N LYS A 110 7.71 21.89 9.55
CA LYS A 110 6.96 21.47 10.74
C LYS A 110 5.84 20.55 10.33
N VAL A 111 5.65 19.48 11.08
CA VAL A 111 4.57 18.51 10.90
C VAL A 111 3.68 18.52 12.15
N ASN A 112 2.38 18.68 11.96
CA ASN A 112 1.38 18.72 13.02
C ASN A 112 0.23 17.76 12.72
N VAL A 113 -0.38 17.25 13.79
CA VAL A 113 -1.60 16.44 13.69
C VAL A 113 -2.79 17.38 13.47
N ALA A 114 -3.49 17.21 12.35
CA ALA A 114 -4.74 17.90 12.08
C ALA A 114 -5.89 17.27 12.86
N GLN A 115 -6.68 18.09 13.57
CA GLN A 115 -7.87 17.66 14.29
C GLN A 115 -9.08 17.64 13.34
N VAL A 116 -9.12 16.67 12.45
CA VAL A 116 -10.14 16.52 11.41
C VAL A 116 -10.73 15.10 11.42
N PRO A 117 -12.00 14.93 11.00
CA PRO A 117 -12.64 13.61 10.97
C PRO A 117 -12.15 12.73 9.80
N GLN A 118 -11.56 13.36 8.76
CA GLN A 118 -11.10 12.63 7.58
C GLN A 118 -9.88 11.76 7.88
N LYS A 119 -9.94 10.50 7.48
CA LYS A 119 -8.80 9.57 7.61
C LYS A 119 -7.65 9.95 6.68
N LEU A 120 -7.94 10.56 5.54
CA LEU A 120 -6.98 11.13 4.61
C LEU A 120 -7.21 12.64 4.52
N TYR A 121 -6.31 13.40 5.11
CA TYR A 121 -6.27 14.87 5.06
C TYR A 121 -4.82 15.33 5.13
N ILE A 122 -4.44 16.20 4.21
CA ILE A 122 -3.14 16.83 4.13
C ILE A 122 -3.35 18.30 3.77
N GLU A 123 -2.85 19.19 4.61
CA GLU A 123 -2.76 20.62 4.33
C GLU A 123 -1.28 21.01 4.37
N VAL A 124 -0.83 21.72 3.36
CA VAL A 124 0.52 22.29 3.34
C VAL A 124 0.45 23.79 3.16
N ILE A 125 1.22 24.51 4.00
CA ILE A 125 1.39 25.95 3.98
C ILE A 125 2.86 26.24 3.72
N ALA A 126 3.19 26.79 2.56
CA ALA A 126 4.52 27.23 2.18
C ALA A 126 4.62 28.76 2.30
N LYS A 127 5.64 29.27 2.97
CA LYS A 127 5.86 30.69 3.20
C LYS A 127 7.24 31.13 2.72
N GLY A 128 7.33 32.35 2.20
CA GLY A 128 8.58 32.99 1.80
C GLY A 128 8.35 34.46 1.44
N SER A 129 9.29 35.32 1.78
CA SER A 129 9.32 36.75 1.44
C SER A 129 8.00 37.49 1.73
N GLY A 130 7.29 37.09 2.78
CA GLY A 130 6.02 37.69 3.20
C GLY A 130 4.76 37.16 2.46
N HIS A 131 4.91 36.24 1.53
CA HIS A 131 3.83 35.57 0.80
C HIS A 131 3.55 34.18 1.33
N THR A 132 2.36 33.65 1.01
CA THR A 132 1.88 32.33 1.44
C THR A 132 1.20 31.59 0.30
N GLY A 133 1.63 30.35 0.06
CA GLY A 133 0.91 29.37 -0.75
C GLY A 133 0.34 28.28 0.15
N ARG A 134 -0.92 27.89 -0.05
CA ARG A 134 -1.61 26.86 0.73
C ARG A 134 -2.35 25.90 -0.17
N ALA A 135 -2.29 24.61 0.13
CA ALA A 135 -3.07 23.59 -0.58
C ALA A 135 -3.60 22.54 0.38
N ILE A 136 -4.72 21.92 0.00
CA ILE A 136 -5.34 20.80 0.74
C ILE A 136 -5.65 19.66 -0.22
N VAL A 137 -5.23 18.45 0.18
CA VAL A 137 -5.66 17.16 -0.38
C VAL A 137 -6.49 16.42 0.66
N ARG A 138 -7.65 15.85 0.28
CA ARG A 138 -8.47 15.04 1.17
C ARG A 138 -9.19 13.91 0.45
N ASP A 139 -9.55 12.88 1.21
CA ASP A 139 -10.34 11.70 0.84
C ASP A 139 -9.65 10.73 -0.13
N LEU A 140 -8.95 11.23 -1.15
CA LEU A 140 -8.08 10.47 -2.06
C LEU A 140 -6.70 11.14 -2.13
N HIS A 141 -5.65 10.35 -2.37
CA HIS A 141 -4.25 10.82 -2.36
C HIS A 141 -3.94 11.91 -3.41
N THR A 142 -4.73 11.99 -4.48
CA THR A 142 -4.55 12.96 -5.57
C THR A 142 -5.68 14.01 -5.65
N ASN A 143 -6.63 13.99 -4.71
CA ASN A 143 -7.77 14.90 -4.72
C ASN A 143 -7.42 16.23 -4.07
N VAL A 144 -6.88 17.15 -4.86
CA VAL A 144 -6.64 18.55 -4.45
C VAL A 144 -7.96 19.28 -4.39
N VAL A 145 -8.37 19.70 -3.18
CA VAL A 145 -9.66 20.38 -2.94
C VAL A 145 -9.52 21.87 -2.70
N LEU A 146 -8.31 22.35 -2.35
CA LEU A 146 -8.04 23.76 -2.15
C LEU A 146 -6.63 24.11 -2.64
N VAL A 147 -6.51 25.26 -3.31
CA VAL A 147 -5.23 25.96 -3.56
C VAL A 147 -5.46 27.44 -3.32
N GLU A 148 -4.66 28.04 -2.45
CA GLU A 148 -4.72 29.48 -2.12
C GLU A 148 -3.36 30.14 -2.31
N GLN A 149 -3.42 31.42 -2.72
CA GLN A 149 -2.29 32.35 -2.74
C GLN A 149 -2.65 33.57 -1.90
N ASP A 150 -1.90 33.84 -0.85
CA ASP A 150 -2.10 34.99 0.06
C ASP A 150 -3.56 35.12 0.58
N GLY A 151 -4.16 33.96 0.90
CA GLY A 151 -5.54 33.88 1.38
C GLY A 151 -6.63 33.97 0.31
N THR A 152 -6.25 34.07 -0.96
CA THR A 152 -7.19 34.05 -2.08
C THR A 152 -7.20 32.69 -2.74
N ALA A 153 -8.34 32.00 -2.74
CA ALA A 153 -8.49 30.69 -3.36
C ALA A 153 -8.42 30.82 -4.89
N THR A 154 -7.53 30.02 -5.50
CA THR A 154 -7.46 29.80 -6.95
C THR A 154 -8.15 28.51 -7.37
N LEU A 155 -8.29 27.58 -6.44
CA LEU A 155 -9.11 26.38 -6.52
C LEU A 155 -9.82 26.21 -5.17
N ASP A 156 -11.15 26.03 -5.19
CA ASP A 156 -11.93 25.66 -4.00
C ASP A 156 -13.02 24.66 -4.39
N LYS A 157 -12.85 23.42 -3.95
CA LYS A 157 -13.80 22.32 -4.11
C LYS A 157 -14.18 21.72 -2.75
N GLN A 158 -13.98 22.46 -1.66
CA GLN A 158 -14.18 21.91 -0.31
C GLN A 158 -15.62 21.51 -0.04
N ASP A 159 -16.59 22.20 -0.64
CA ASP A 159 -18.02 21.94 -0.48
C ASP A 159 -18.57 20.92 -1.49
N THR A 160 -17.74 20.44 -2.42
CA THR A 160 -18.16 19.37 -3.33
C THR A 160 -17.94 18.02 -2.68
N ASP A 161 -19.03 17.28 -2.45
CA ASP A 161 -18.94 15.86 -2.09
C ASP A 161 -18.18 15.12 -3.18
N THR A 162 -17.04 14.51 -2.83
CA THR A 162 -16.19 13.73 -3.74
C THR A 162 -16.92 12.52 -4.35
N ALA A 163 -18.06 12.14 -3.79
CA ALA A 163 -18.97 11.13 -4.37
C ALA A 163 -19.69 11.61 -5.64
N ALA A 164 -19.63 12.91 -5.99
CA ALA A 164 -20.36 13.51 -7.09
C ALA A 164 -19.49 13.94 -8.30
N SER A 165 -18.17 13.71 -8.28
CA SER A 165 -17.36 13.92 -9.48
C SER A 165 -17.68 12.80 -10.48
N GLY A 166 -18.46 13.16 -11.50
CA GLY A 166 -19.06 12.25 -12.47
C GLY A 166 -18.10 11.60 -13.47
N ASP A 167 -17.02 11.03 -12.98
CA ASP A 167 -16.26 10.05 -13.75
C ASP A 167 -16.98 8.71 -13.64
N SER A 168 -17.72 8.34 -14.67
CA SER A 168 -18.58 7.15 -14.72
C SER A 168 -17.82 5.82 -14.58
N ASP A 169 -16.50 5.87 -14.50
CA ASP A 169 -15.62 4.70 -14.45
C ASP A 169 -15.10 4.36 -13.05
N VAL A 170 -15.17 5.27 -12.08
CA VAL A 170 -14.77 5.00 -10.69
C VAL A 170 -15.83 4.14 -9.99
N VAL A 171 -15.43 2.98 -9.48
CA VAL A 171 -16.31 2.08 -8.72
C VAL A 171 -16.20 2.43 -7.23
N THR A 172 -17.34 2.71 -6.57
CA THR A 172 -17.32 3.06 -5.16
C THR A 172 -17.07 1.85 -4.26
N PRO A 173 -16.52 2.03 -3.04
CA PRO A 173 -16.34 0.92 -2.09
C PRO A 173 -17.63 0.16 -1.80
N GLU A 174 -18.78 0.84 -1.73
CA GLU A 174 -20.10 0.23 -1.51
C GLU A 174 -20.52 -0.63 -2.70
N GLN A 175 -20.26 -0.16 -3.93
CA GLN A 175 -20.50 -0.94 -5.15
C GLN A 175 -19.61 -2.18 -5.18
N ILE A 176 -18.32 -2.05 -4.81
CA ILE A 176 -17.41 -3.19 -4.70
C ILE A 176 -17.91 -4.17 -3.66
N ALA A 177 -18.25 -3.70 -2.46
CA ALA A 177 -18.69 -4.52 -1.34
C ALA A 177 -20.01 -5.26 -1.64
N SER A 178 -20.91 -4.65 -2.41
CA SER A 178 -22.19 -5.28 -2.79
C SER A 178 -22.04 -6.29 -3.94
N PHE A 179 -21.10 -6.06 -4.86
CA PHE A 179 -20.91 -6.89 -6.05
C PHE A 179 -19.98 -8.08 -5.81
N LEU A 180 -18.82 -7.85 -5.13
CA LEU A 180 -17.84 -8.90 -4.88
C LEU A 180 -18.26 -9.77 -3.69
N THR A 181 -18.33 -11.06 -3.92
CA THR A 181 -18.34 -12.11 -2.90
C THR A 181 -17.23 -13.11 -3.22
N VAL A 182 -16.77 -13.87 -2.22
CA VAL A 182 -15.78 -14.95 -2.45
C VAL A 182 -16.29 -15.90 -3.54
N ARG A 183 -17.61 -16.17 -3.56
CA ARG A 183 -18.21 -17.04 -4.56
C ARG A 183 -18.20 -16.41 -5.95
N SER A 184 -18.62 -15.15 -6.11
CA SER A 184 -18.64 -14.49 -7.42
C SER A 184 -17.22 -14.33 -8.00
N ILE A 185 -16.23 -14.04 -7.16
CA ILE A 185 -14.82 -13.97 -7.56
C ILE A 185 -14.32 -15.33 -8.05
N TRP A 186 -14.61 -16.40 -7.30
CA TRP A 186 -14.26 -17.76 -7.69
C TRP A 186 -14.87 -18.14 -9.04
N ASP A 187 -16.18 -17.94 -9.18
CA ASP A 187 -16.89 -18.30 -10.42
C ASP A 187 -16.36 -17.51 -11.62
N TYR A 188 -16.10 -16.21 -11.45
CA TYR A 188 -15.48 -15.39 -12.49
C TYR A 188 -14.10 -15.92 -12.89
N CYS A 189 -13.19 -16.08 -11.94
CA CYS A 189 -11.81 -16.47 -12.24
C CYS A 189 -11.68 -17.87 -12.84
N THR A 190 -12.59 -18.79 -12.48
CA THR A 190 -12.49 -20.20 -12.90
C THR A 190 -13.36 -20.60 -14.09
N LYS A 191 -14.46 -19.87 -14.33
CA LYS A 191 -15.46 -20.24 -15.35
C LYS A 191 -15.63 -19.21 -16.46
N GLU A 192 -15.46 -17.91 -16.15
CA GLU A 192 -15.81 -16.82 -17.08
C GLU A 192 -14.54 -16.17 -17.68
N LEU A 193 -13.53 -15.93 -16.87
CA LEU A 193 -12.30 -15.24 -17.30
C LEU A 193 -11.56 -16.05 -18.38
N ASP A 194 -11.33 -15.44 -19.55
CA ASP A 194 -10.33 -15.89 -20.52
C ASP A 194 -9.03 -15.10 -20.35
N PRO A 195 -8.02 -15.65 -19.67
CA PRO A 195 -6.81 -14.89 -19.37
C PRO A 195 -6.01 -14.47 -20.62
N MET A 196 -6.24 -15.06 -21.76
CA MET A 196 -5.50 -14.76 -23.00
C MET A 196 -6.17 -13.69 -23.84
N HIS A 197 -7.49 -13.51 -23.72
CA HIS A 197 -8.27 -12.60 -24.57
C HIS A 197 -8.97 -11.48 -23.82
N ASP A 198 -9.25 -11.66 -22.51
CA ASP A 198 -9.88 -10.62 -21.71
C ASP A 198 -8.90 -9.46 -21.38
N PRO A 199 -9.40 -8.21 -21.26
CA PRO A 199 -8.56 -7.03 -21.02
C PRO A 199 -8.16 -6.94 -19.52
N ILE A 200 -7.35 -7.88 -19.07
CA ILE A 200 -6.74 -7.93 -17.74
C ILE A 200 -5.29 -7.39 -17.76
N ASP A 201 -5.04 -6.34 -18.53
CA ASP A 201 -3.70 -5.79 -18.72
C ASP A 201 -3.09 -5.33 -17.39
N ILE A 202 -3.91 -4.85 -16.45
CA ILE A 202 -3.44 -4.48 -15.12
C ILE A 202 -2.88 -5.68 -14.33
N ILE A 203 -3.45 -6.88 -14.51
CA ILE A 203 -2.95 -8.12 -13.88
C ILE A 203 -1.63 -8.55 -14.54
N ARG A 204 -1.53 -8.48 -15.89
CA ARG A 204 -0.28 -8.75 -16.60
C ARG A 204 0.83 -7.77 -16.16
N SER A 205 0.47 -6.49 -16.08
CA SER A 205 1.36 -5.45 -15.56
C SER A 205 1.78 -5.73 -14.11
N ALA A 206 0.86 -6.19 -13.24
CA ALA A 206 1.19 -6.57 -11.88
C ALA A 206 2.22 -7.71 -11.82
N VAL A 207 2.05 -8.75 -12.65
CA VAL A 207 3.03 -9.85 -12.74
C VAL A 207 4.39 -9.33 -13.19
N GLN A 208 4.43 -8.49 -14.23
CA GLN A 208 5.67 -8.00 -14.81
C GLN A 208 6.37 -6.98 -13.89
N VAL A 209 5.67 -5.91 -13.52
CA VAL A 209 6.24 -4.77 -12.78
C VAL A 209 6.63 -5.19 -11.35
N ASN A 210 5.78 -5.96 -10.67
CA ASN A 210 6.11 -6.42 -9.32
C ASN A 210 7.22 -7.49 -9.32
N SER A 211 7.44 -8.21 -10.44
CA SER A 211 8.64 -9.06 -10.58
C SER A 211 9.91 -8.21 -10.67
N VAL A 212 9.88 -7.09 -11.41
CA VAL A 212 11.06 -6.21 -11.55
C VAL A 212 11.48 -5.65 -10.20
N ILE A 213 10.55 -5.14 -9.37
CA ILE A 213 10.92 -4.62 -8.05
C ILE A 213 11.35 -5.73 -7.09
N SER A 214 10.81 -6.95 -7.23
CA SER A 214 11.26 -8.11 -6.47
C SER A 214 12.72 -8.46 -6.81
N ASP A 215 13.07 -8.47 -8.09
CA ASP A 215 14.44 -8.71 -8.56
C ASP A 215 15.39 -7.58 -8.12
N GLU A 216 14.94 -6.33 -8.15
CA GLU A 216 15.70 -5.18 -7.64
C GLU A 216 16.02 -5.36 -6.15
N GLY A 217 15.04 -5.76 -5.33
CA GLY A 217 15.22 -6.00 -3.90
C GLY A 217 16.19 -7.16 -3.59
N LEU A 218 16.38 -8.09 -4.52
CA LEU A 218 17.40 -9.15 -4.40
C LEU A 218 18.78 -8.69 -4.85
N SER A 219 18.87 -7.70 -5.74
CA SER A 219 20.13 -7.24 -6.36
C SER A 219 21.01 -6.45 -5.39
N LYS A 220 20.40 -5.70 -4.46
CA LYS A 220 21.06 -4.80 -3.51
C LYS A 220 20.52 -4.99 -2.08
N GLU A 221 21.19 -4.40 -1.11
CA GLU A 221 20.69 -4.30 0.25
C GLU A 221 19.76 -3.09 0.38
N TYR A 222 18.47 -3.36 0.60
CA TYR A 222 17.43 -2.38 0.83
C TYR A 222 16.82 -2.58 2.23
N GLY A 223 16.77 -1.54 3.04
CA GLY A 223 16.17 -1.58 4.36
C GLY A 223 16.74 -2.72 5.22
N LEU A 224 15.88 -3.65 5.64
CA LEU A 224 16.29 -4.82 6.41
C LEU A 224 16.76 -6.00 5.51
N ALA A 225 16.67 -5.86 4.20
CA ALA A 225 17.05 -6.86 3.20
C ALA A 225 16.48 -8.27 3.49
N ILE A 226 15.22 -8.34 3.90
CA ILE A 226 14.56 -9.58 4.35
C ILE A 226 14.54 -10.62 3.25
N GLY A 227 14.10 -10.24 2.03
CA GLY A 227 14.07 -11.16 0.89
C GLY A 227 15.44 -11.71 0.56
N ARG A 228 16.47 -10.83 0.53
CA ARG A 228 17.86 -11.21 0.28
C ARG A 228 18.43 -12.10 1.39
N ASN A 229 18.12 -11.83 2.66
CA ASN A 229 18.56 -12.66 3.78
C ASN A 229 17.92 -14.05 3.75
N LEU A 230 16.64 -14.16 3.39
CA LEU A 230 15.97 -15.44 3.19
C LEU A 230 16.65 -16.25 2.06
N ASP A 231 16.93 -15.62 0.91
CA ASP A 231 17.64 -16.24 -0.20
C ASP A 231 19.03 -16.73 0.21
N LEU A 232 19.77 -15.89 0.94
CA LEU A 232 21.09 -16.25 1.46
C LEU A 232 21.02 -17.43 2.45
N ASN A 233 20.03 -17.48 3.32
CA ASN A 233 19.82 -18.57 4.27
C ASN A 233 19.52 -19.88 3.55
N CYS A 234 18.77 -19.86 2.45
CA CYS A 234 18.58 -21.02 1.59
C CYS A 234 19.90 -21.51 0.96
N ARG A 235 20.69 -20.57 0.42
CA ARG A 235 22.01 -20.90 -0.17
C ARG A 235 22.99 -21.46 0.84
N LYS A 236 22.89 -21.05 2.11
CA LYS A 236 23.72 -21.56 3.22
C LYS A 236 23.18 -22.86 3.84
N GLY A 237 22.04 -23.36 3.39
CA GLY A 237 21.41 -24.57 3.94
C GLY A 237 20.78 -24.37 5.33
N LEU A 238 20.57 -23.13 5.77
CA LEU A 238 19.87 -22.80 7.01
C LEU A 238 18.36 -22.85 6.87
N MET A 239 17.86 -22.75 5.65
CA MET A 239 16.46 -22.90 5.27
C MET A 239 16.34 -23.75 4.02
N THR A 240 15.26 -24.52 3.90
CA THR A 240 14.95 -25.26 2.67
C THR A 240 14.42 -24.30 1.62
N ARG A 241 14.90 -24.44 0.38
CA ARG A 241 14.31 -23.77 -0.76
C ARG A 241 13.13 -24.60 -1.27
N ASP A 242 11.93 -24.09 -1.08
CA ASP A 242 10.67 -24.71 -1.46
C ASP A 242 9.66 -23.65 -1.94
N LEU A 243 8.42 -24.04 -2.21
CA LEU A 243 7.35 -23.15 -2.63
C LEU A 243 7.17 -21.98 -1.63
N THR A 244 7.11 -22.30 -0.33
CA THR A 244 6.89 -21.31 0.74
C THR A 244 8.02 -20.31 0.79
N THR A 245 9.25 -20.77 0.82
CA THR A 245 10.43 -19.92 0.93
C THR A 245 10.61 -19.04 -0.30
N ASN A 246 10.38 -19.57 -1.51
CA ASN A 246 10.43 -18.75 -2.74
C ASN A 246 9.32 -17.67 -2.76
N SER A 247 8.12 -18.00 -2.30
CA SER A 247 7.02 -17.03 -2.18
C SER A 247 7.35 -15.90 -1.18
N MET A 248 7.94 -16.26 -0.02
CA MET A 248 8.41 -15.30 0.98
C MET A 248 9.51 -14.39 0.41
N ILE A 249 10.51 -14.97 -0.24
CA ILE A 249 11.63 -14.23 -0.86
C ILE A 249 11.13 -13.22 -1.85
N ALA A 250 10.28 -13.64 -2.80
CA ALA A 250 9.78 -12.77 -3.86
C ALA A 250 8.98 -11.57 -3.31
N ALA A 251 8.08 -11.80 -2.36
CA ALA A 251 7.28 -10.72 -1.80
C ALA A 251 8.08 -9.79 -0.88
N ALA A 252 8.93 -10.35 -0.01
CA ALA A 252 9.73 -9.56 0.92
C ALA A 252 10.77 -8.69 0.19
N ALA A 253 11.43 -9.21 -0.84
CA ALA A 253 12.41 -8.46 -1.62
C ALA A 253 11.79 -7.24 -2.31
N GLY A 254 10.62 -7.40 -2.94
CA GLY A 254 9.89 -6.28 -3.53
C GLY A 254 9.49 -5.22 -2.49
N ALA A 255 9.08 -5.66 -1.30
CA ALA A 255 8.75 -4.76 -0.21
C ALA A 255 9.99 -4.03 0.36
N ASP A 256 11.13 -4.73 0.52
CA ASP A 256 12.40 -4.13 0.95
C ASP A 256 12.79 -2.97 0.01
N ALA A 257 12.84 -3.22 -1.29
CA ALA A 257 13.17 -2.21 -2.29
C ALA A 257 12.20 -1.02 -2.26
N ARG A 258 10.88 -1.30 -2.22
CA ARG A 258 9.86 -0.27 -2.19
C ARG A 258 9.93 0.61 -0.95
N MET A 259 10.08 0.00 0.24
CA MET A 259 10.10 0.73 1.51
C MET A 259 11.34 1.59 1.66
N ALA A 260 12.44 1.20 1.05
CA ALA A 260 13.68 1.97 1.01
C ALA A 260 13.72 3.01 -0.13
N GLY A 261 12.62 3.22 -0.87
CA GLY A 261 12.54 4.26 -1.89
C GLY A 261 13.27 3.91 -3.20
N ALA A 262 13.36 2.63 -3.56
CA ALA A 262 13.89 2.26 -4.90
C ALA A 262 13.09 2.97 -6.00
N PRO A 263 13.73 3.56 -7.01
CA PRO A 263 13.07 4.27 -8.10
C PRO A 263 12.49 3.28 -9.13
N VAL A 264 11.72 2.31 -8.66
CA VAL A 264 11.08 1.24 -9.44
C VAL A 264 9.61 1.24 -9.12
N SER A 265 8.78 1.24 -10.15
CA SER A 265 7.33 1.22 -10.00
C SER A 265 6.82 -0.14 -9.50
N VAL A 266 5.65 -0.12 -8.91
CA VAL A 266 4.85 -1.29 -8.53
C VAL A 266 3.44 -1.16 -9.08
N VAL A 267 2.73 -2.25 -9.26
CA VAL A 267 1.28 -2.21 -9.36
C VAL A 267 0.72 -2.37 -7.96
N ALA A 268 0.12 -1.30 -7.45
CA ALA A 268 -0.56 -1.26 -6.16
C ALA A 268 -1.92 -1.99 -6.22
N ASN A 269 -2.45 -2.33 -5.05
CA ASN A 269 -3.81 -2.84 -4.88
C ASN A 269 -4.48 -2.06 -3.76
N SER A 270 -5.68 -1.53 -4.01
CA SER A 270 -6.48 -0.73 -3.08
C SER A 270 -5.68 0.39 -2.39
N GLY A 271 -4.84 1.08 -3.16
CA GLY A 271 -4.02 2.21 -2.71
C GLY A 271 -2.74 1.83 -1.96
N SER A 272 -2.32 0.57 -1.96
CA SER A 272 -1.07 0.14 -1.32
C SER A 272 -0.20 -0.72 -2.25
N GLY A 273 1.03 -0.23 -2.52
CA GLY A 273 2.00 -1.00 -3.32
C GLY A 273 2.44 -2.30 -2.64
N ASN A 274 2.66 -2.28 -1.32
CA ASN A 274 2.95 -3.50 -0.56
C ASN A 274 1.82 -4.52 -0.64
N GLN A 275 0.55 -4.07 -0.66
CA GLN A 275 -0.59 -4.95 -0.85
C GLN A 275 -0.59 -5.56 -2.25
N GLY A 276 -0.28 -4.77 -3.30
CA GLY A 276 -0.14 -5.27 -4.67
C GLY A 276 0.99 -6.29 -4.82
N ILE A 277 2.17 -6.02 -4.25
CA ILE A 277 3.30 -6.97 -4.20
C ILE A 277 2.88 -8.27 -3.49
N THR A 278 2.25 -8.16 -2.32
CA THR A 278 1.90 -9.32 -1.49
C THR A 278 0.76 -10.16 -2.08
N ALA A 279 -0.18 -9.55 -2.79
CA ALA A 279 -1.23 -10.28 -3.49
C ALA A 279 -0.72 -10.96 -4.78
N THR A 280 0.37 -10.46 -5.39
CA THR A 280 0.84 -10.92 -6.70
C THR A 280 2.04 -11.86 -6.58
N MET A 281 3.13 -11.41 -5.94
CA MET A 281 4.42 -12.10 -6.02
C MET A 281 4.48 -13.49 -5.39
N PRO A 282 3.80 -13.77 -4.26
CA PRO A 282 3.75 -15.14 -3.74
C PRO A 282 3.09 -16.12 -4.70
N VAL A 283 2.03 -15.68 -5.38
CA VAL A 283 1.29 -16.51 -6.35
C VAL A 283 2.14 -16.76 -7.59
N VAL A 284 2.83 -15.73 -8.11
CA VAL A 284 3.78 -15.84 -9.22
C VAL A 284 4.94 -16.80 -8.88
N ALA A 285 5.52 -16.65 -7.69
CA ALA A 285 6.60 -17.53 -7.24
C ALA A 285 6.14 -19.00 -7.07
N ALA A 286 4.95 -19.20 -6.53
CA ALA A 286 4.33 -20.52 -6.41
C ALA A 286 4.05 -21.16 -7.78
N ALA A 287 3.51 -20.38 -8.74
CA ALA A 287 3.25 -20.84 -10.09
C ALA A 287 4.56 -21.26 -10.79
N ARG A 288 5.61 -20.44 -10.67
CA ARG A 288 6.95 -20.78 -11.21
C ARG A 288 7.54 -22.04 -10.56
N TRP A 289 7.37 -22.20 -9.24
CA TRP A 289 7.86 -23.39 -8.53
C TRP A 289 7.14 -24.66 -8.96
N LEU A 290 5.83 -24.57 -9.24
CA LEU A 290 5.00 -25.69 -9.64
C LEU A 290 5.00 -25.94 -11.17
N ASP A 291 5.76 -25.16 -11.95
CA ASP A 291 5.78 -25.20 -13.43
C ASP A 291 4.37 -25.07 -14.05
N ILE A 292 3.60 -24.12 -13.52
CA ILE A 292 2.23 -23.82 -13.97
C ILE A 292 2.26 -22.92 -15.21
N ASP A 293 1.37 -23.19 -16.16
CA ASP A 293 1.23 -22.38 -17.38
C ASP A 293 0.75 -20.93 -17.08
N GLU A 294 1.06 -20.03 -18.01
CA GLU A 294 0.74 -18.61 -17.86
C GLU A 294 -0.77 -18.35 -17.70
N PRO A 295 -1.70 -18.94 -18.48
CA PRO A 295 -3.13 -18.72 -18.30
C PRO A 295 -3.61 -19.10 -16.89
N THR A 296 -3.17 -20.22 -16.37
CA THR A 296 -3.51 -20.69 -15.01
C THR A 296 -2.91 -19.77 -13.95
N MET A 297 -1.67 -19.32 -14.12
CA MET A 297 -1.04 -18.33 -13.24
C MET A 297 -1.82 -17.01 -13.23
N LEU A 298 -2.22 -16.49 -14.39
CA LEU A 298 -2.99 -15.24 -14.49
C LEU A 298 -4.35 -15.35 -13.81
N ARG A 299 -5.05 -16.50 -13.90
CA ARG A 299 -6.28 -16.75 -13.13
C ARG A 299 -6.04 -16.70 -11.63
N ALA A 300 -4.97 -17.34 -11.16
CA ALA A 300 -4.59 -17.37 -9.74
C ALA A 300 -4.24 -15.98 -9.20
N VAL A 301 -3.50 -15.18 -9.98
CA VAL A 301 -3.14 -13.80 -9.63
C VAL A 301 -4.39 -12.90 -9.62
N THR A 302 -5.29 -13.09 -10.59
CA THR A 302 -6.58 -12.36 -10.62
C THR A 302 -7.42 -12.69 -9.40
N LEU A 303 -7.56 -13.97 -9.06
CA LEU A 303 -8.27 -14.45 -7.87
C LEU A 303 -7.69 -13.81 -6.59
N SER A 304 -6.38 -13.85 -6.43
CA SER A 304 -5.68 -13.27 -5.28
C SER A 304 -5.95 -11.78 -5.13
N ASN A 305 -5.81 -11.01 -6.21
CA ASN A 305 -6.02 -9.57 -6.18
C ASN A 305 -7.48 -9.19 -5.93
N LEU A 306 -8.45 -9.88 -6.53
CA LEU A 306 -9.88 -9.65 -6.29
C LEU A 306 -10.29 -9.98 -4.84
N ILE A 307 -9.77 -11.05 -4.25
CA ILE A 307 -10.01 -11.37 -2.82
C ILE A 307 -9.42 -10.28 -1.93
N ALA A 308 -8.21 -9.79 -2.22
CA ALA A 308 -7.61 -8.68 -1.48
C ALA A 308 -8.48 -7.41 -1.58
N ILE A 309 -8.96 -7.06 -2.77
CA ILE A 309 -9.88 -5.93 -3.00
C ILE A 309 -11.19 -6.13 -2.21
N ARG A 310 -11.78 -7.33 -2.25
CA ARG A 310 -13.00 -7.66 -1.49
C ARG A 310 -12.84 -7.41 0.00
N ILE A 311 -11.74 -7.88 0.59
CA ILE A 311 -11.48 -7.68 2.02
C ILE A 311 -11.22 -6.19 2.29
N LYS A 312 -10.41 -5.55 1.46
CA LYS A 312 -10.04 -4.14 1.65
C LYS A 312 -11.23 -3.19 1.51
N SER A 313 -12.20 -3.50 0.64
CA SER A 313 -13.42 -2.69 0.51
C SER A 313 -14.24 -2.62 1.80
N LYS A 314 -14.14 -3.65 2.67
CA LYS A 314 -14.75 -3.67 4.00
C LYS A 314 -13.91 -2.94 5.06
N PHE A 315 -12.59 -2.89 4.91
CA PHE A 315 -11.67 -2.22 5.86
C PHE A 315 -11.62 -0.70 5.67
N GLY A 316 -11.89 -0.23 4.46
CA GLY A 316 -11.56 1.11 4.00
C GLY A 316 -10.08 1.23 3.61
N ARG A 317 -9.70 2.33 2.91
CA ARG A 317 -8.34 2.51 2.36
C ARG A 317 -7.27 2.54 3.43
N LEU A 318 -7.52 3.23 4.54
CA LEU A 318 -6.64 3.29 5.71
C LEU A 318 -7.25 2.47 6.85
N SER A 319 -6.51 1.52 7.36
CA SER A 319 -6.98 0.57 8.37
C SER A 319 -5.94 0.37 9.49
N ASN A 320 -6.43 -0.01 10.67
CA ASN A 320 -5.58 -0.28 11.84
C ASN A 320 -4.85 -1.63 11.73
N LEU A 321 -5.41 -2.58 10.98
CA LEU A 321 -4.73 -3.84 10.69
C LEU A 321 -3.86 -3.73 9.44
N CYS A 322 -2.77 -4.47 9.43
CA CYS A 322 -1.77 -4.45 8.38
C CYS A 322 -2.35 -4.97 7.05
N GLY A 323 -2.13 -4.25 5.95
CA GLY A 323 -2.52 -4.68 4.60
C GLY A 323 -1.89 -6.00 4.14
N ALA A 324 -0.77 -6.40 4.77
CA ALA A 324 -0.15 -7.69 4.50
C ALA A 324 -1.07 -8.87 4.87
N THR A 325 -1.92 -8.72 5.91
CA THR A 325 -2.89 -9.77 6.28
C THR A 325 -3.98 -9.92 5.23
N VAL A 326 -4.44 -8.81 4.66
CA VAL A 326 -5.44 -8.77 3.58
C VAL A 326 -4.88 -9.41 2.31
N ALA A 327 -3.72 -8.92 1.86
CA ALA A 327 -3.09 -9.40 0.64
C ALA A 327 -2.57 -10.85 0.77
N GLY A 328 -2.05 -11.22 1.95
CA GLY A 328 -1.69 -12.60 2.27
C GLY A 328 -2.89 -13.56 2.20
N THR A 329 -4.08 -13.10 2.61
CA THR A 329 -5.31 -13.89 2.45
C THR A 329 -5.67 -14.08 0.98
N GLY A 330 -5.51 -13.03 0.15
CA GLY A 330 -5.63 -13.16 -1.30
C GLY A 330 -4.61 -14.16 -1.88
N ALA A 331 -3.34 -14.04 -1.49
CA ALA A 331 -2.28 -14.95 -1.93
C ALA A 331 -2.55 -16.40 -1.53
N ALA A 332 -3.09 -16.64 -0.32
CA ALA A 332 -3.51 -17.98 0.11
C ALA A 332 -4.53 -18.58 -0.85
N CYS A 333 -5.51 -17.79 -1.30
CA CYS A 333 -6.51 -18.23 -2.27
C CYS A 333 -5.87 -18.56 -3.64
N GLY A 334 -5.00 -17.68 -4.16
CA GLY A 334 -4.28 -17.92 -5.40
C GLY A 334 -3.43 -19.20 -5.36
N ILE A 335 -2.67 -19.39 -4.28
CA ILE A 335 -1.84 -20.59 -4.07
C ILE A 335 -2.72 -21.83 -3.91
N THR A 336 -3.84 -21.77 -3.17
CA THR A 336 -4.80 -22.87 -3.04
C THR A 336 -5.30 -23.33 -4.42
N TYR A 337 -5.65 -22.38 -5.29
CA TYR A 337 -6.06 -22.68 -6.66
C TYR A 337 -4.95 -23.35 -7.47
N LEU A 338 -3.69 -22.87 -7.39
CA LEU A 338 -2.54 -23.49 -8.06
C LEU A 338 -2.27 -24.91 -7.58
N LEU A 339 -2.58 -25.21 -6.32
CA LEU A 339 -2.47 -26.55 -5.73
C LEU A 339 -3.66 -27.47 -6.06
N GLY A 340 -4.60 -27.03 -6.91
CA GLY A 340 -5.76 -27.79 -7.36
C GLY A 340 -6.97 -27.71 -6.42
N GLY A 341 -6.96 -26.80 -5.44
CA GLY A 341 -8.10 -26.58 -4.55
C GLY A 341 -9.30 -25.97 -5.26
N GLY A 342 -10.51 -26.36 -4.86
CA GLY A 342 -11.77 -25.81 -5.30
C GLY A 342 -12.29 -24.68 -4.41
N TYR A 343 -13.54 -24.30 -4.61
CA TYR A 343 -14.19 -23.22 -3.84
C TYR A 343 -14.19 -23.47 -2.33
N HIS A 344 -14.46 -24.70 -1.90
CA HIS A 344 -14.47 -25.07 -0.49
C HIS A 344 -13.08 -24.87 0.13
N GLU A 345 -12.03 -25.28 -0.56
CA GLU A 345 -10.64 -25.18 -0.12
C GLU A 345 -10.19 -23.72 -0.06
N ILE A 346 -10.68 -22.85 -0.97
CA ILE A 346 -10.49 -21.39 -0.90
C ILE A 346 -11.12 -20.82 0.39
N CYS A 347 -12.35 -21.23 0.73
CA CYS A 347 -12.99 -20.81 1.99
C CYS A 347 -12.18 -21.26 3.22
N CYS A 348 -11.68 -22.49 3.22
CA CYS A 348 -10.81 -23.01 4.27
C CYS A 348 -9.52 -22.17 4.39
N ALA A 349 -8.89 -21.82 3.28
CA ALA A 349 -7.68 -20.99 3.29
C ALA A 349 -7.93 -19.59 3.87
N ILE A 350 -9.06 -18.95 3.52
CA ILE A 350 -9.47 -17.66 4.09
C ILE A 350 -9.64 -17.77 5.60
N GLN A 351 -10.39 -18.78 6.06
CA GLN A 351 -10.66 -19.01 7.49
C GLN A 351 -9.37 -19.29 8.27
N ASN A 352 -8.44 -20.05 7.68
CA ASN A 352 -7.11 -20.29 8.26
C ASN A 352 -6.31 -18.99 8.39
N MET A 353 -6.31 -18.15 7.36
CA MET A 353 -5.62 -16.85 7.40
C MET A 353 -6.20 -15.92 8.47
N VAL A 354 -7.53 -15.78 8.52
CA VAL A 354 -8.19 -14.92 9.51
C VAL A 354 -7.95 -15.44 10.94
N GLY A 355 -8.03 -16.76 11.16
CA GLY A 355 -7.74 -17.35 12.47
C GLY A 355 -6.28 -17.23 12.92
N ASN A 356 -5.35 -16.98 11.99
CA ASN A 356 -3.91 -16.97 12.26
C ASN A 356 -3.32 -15.55 12.40
N VAL A 357 -3.55 -14.65 11.41
CA VAL A 357 -2.77 -13.40 11.29
C VAL A 357 -3.57 -12.12 11.59
N THR A 358 -4.80 -12.21 12.06
CA THR A 358 -5.68 -11.05 12.30
C THR A 358 -5.07 -10.02 13.27
N GLY A 359 -4.26 -10.44 14.24
CA GLY A 359 -3.68 -9.57 15.25
C GLY A 359 -2.53 -8.66 14.79
N MET A 360 -2.16 -8.68 13.51
CA MET A 360 -1.06 -7.86 13.00
C MET A 360 -1.51 -6.43 12.75
N VAL A 361 -1.05 -5.50 13.59
CA VAL A 361 -1.37 -4.07 13.47
C VAL A 361 -0.52 -3.38 12.38
N CYS A 362 -1.09 -2.30 11.81
CA CYS A 362 -0.38 -1.38 10.92
C CYS A 362 0.17 -0.20 11.72
N ASP A 363 1.47 -0.12 11.86
CA ASP A 363 2.21 0.95 12.52
C ASP A 363 2.97 1.85 11.54
N GLY A 364 2.49 1.95 10.30
CA GLY A 364 3.02 2.81 9.25
C GLY A 364 3.87 2.08 8.21
N ALA A 365 4.29 2.83 7.16
CA ALA A 365 5.12 2.30 6.08
C ALA A 365 6.60 2.49 6.43
N LYS A 366 7.35 1.39 6.53
CA LYS A 366 8.75 1.37 6.94
C LYS A 366 9.42 0.03 6.62
N ALA A 367 10.73 -0.07 6.85
CA ALA A 367 11.54 -1.23 6.47
C ALA A 367 11.01 -2.57 7.03
N ASP A 368 10.43 -2.59 8.25
CA ASP A 368 9.88 -3.81 8.85
C ASP A 368 8.60 -4.33 8.18
N CYS A 369 8.00 -3.57 7.24
CA CYS A 369 6.89 -4.08 6.43
C CYS A 369 7.27 -5.36 5.68
N ALA A 370 8.53 -5.49 5.24
CA ALA A 370 9.02 -6.71 4.59
C ALA A 370 8.99 -7.94 5.52
N LEU A 371 9.25 -7.77 6.82
CA LEU A 371 9.08 -8.84 7.82
C LEU A 371 7.62 -9.26 7.96
N LYS A 372 6.69 -8.28 8.08
CA LYS A 372 5.26 -8.54 8.19
C LYS A 372 4.72 -9.26 6.95
N ILE A 373 5.20 -8.86 5.76
CA ILE A 373 4.86 -9.50 4.48
C ILE A 373 5.39 -10.93 4.46
N SER A 374 6.66 -11.16 4.80
CA SER A 374 7.26 -12.50 4.88
C SER A 374 6.44 -13.43 5.80
N THR A 375 6.04 -12.94 6.98
CA THR A 375 5.20 -13.68 7.93
C THR A 375 3.83 -14.02 7.35
N CYS A 376 3.15 -13.05 6.72
CA CYS A 376 1.84 -13.28 6.11
C CYS A 376 1.90 -14.23 4.92
N VAL A 377 2.98 -14.18 4.12
CA VAL A 377 3.18 -15.11 2.99
C VAL A 377 3.46 -16.52 3.48
N ASN A 378 4.25 -16.68 4.54
CA ASN A 378 4.43 -18.00 5.18
C ASN A 378 3.08 -18.56 5.65
N ALA A 379 2.29 -17.76 6.37
CA ALA A 379 0.95 -18.15 6.79
C ALA A 379 0.03 -18.48 5.60
N ALA A 380 0.12 -17.72 4.49
CA ALA A 380 -0.65 -17.97 3.28
C ALA A 380 -0.34 -19.34 2.65
N CYS A 381 0.94 -19.69 2.55
CA CYS A 381 1.35 -21.00 2.04
C CYS A 381 0.88 -22.14 2.95
N GLN A 382 0.96 -21.97 4.28
CA GLN A 382 0.42 -22.95 5.24
C GLN A 382 -1.10 -23.06 5.11
N ALA A 383 -1.81 -21.92 5.05
CA ALA A 383 -3.26 -21.88 4.91
C ALA A 383 -3.74 -22.57 3.62
N ALA A 384 -3.02 -22.37 2.51
CA ALA A 384 -3.28 -23.03 1.24
C ALA A 384 -3.06 -24.54 1.34
N ALA A 385 -1.91 -24.99 1.87
CA ALA A 385 -1.57 -26.40 2.00
C ALA A 385 -2.53 -27.14 2.95
N MET A 386 -3.03 -26.49 4.00
CA MET A 386 -4.07 -27.04 4.89
C MET A 386 -5.43 -27.06 4.20
N GLY A 387 -5.79 -25.94 3.57
CA GLY A 387 -7.08 -25.73 2.89
C GLY A 387 -7.32 -26.78 1.80
N THR A 388 -6.31 -27.10 0.97
CA THR A 388 -6.41 -28.16 -0.06
C THR A 388 -6.73 -29.55 0.48
N ARG A 389 -6.61 -29.77 1.78
CA ARG A 389 -7.02 -31.00 2.48
C ARG A 389 -8.31 -30.82 3.28
N GLY A 390 -9.05 -29.72 3.09
CA GLY A 390 -10.26 -29.38 3.84
C GLY A 390 -10.02 -29.05 5.31
N VAL A 391 -8.73 -28.84 5.72
CA VAL A 391 -8.40 -28.48 7.10
C VAL A 391 -8.55 -26.97 7.29
N ARG A 392 -9.37 -26.57 8.26
CA ARG A 392 -9.62 -25.17 8.58
C ARG A 392 -9.80 -24.91 10.07
N VAL A 393 -9.64 -23.67 10.48
CA VAL A 393 -10.05 -23.18 11.80
C VAL A 393 -11.58 -23.33 11.92
N GLN A 394 -12.04 -23.88 13.05
CA GLN A 394 -13.46 -24.15 13.25
C GLN A 394 -14.23 -22.87 13.59
N SER A 395 -15.54 -22.87 13.32
CA SER A 395 -16.42 -21.74 13.65
C SER A 395 -16.64 -21.54 15.16
N THR A 396 -16.15 -22.45 15.97
CA THR A 396 -16.09 -22.31 17.44
C THR A 396 -14.86 -21.54 17.91
N ASP A 397 -13.92 -21.23 17.00
CA ASP A 397 -12.62 -20.70 17.36
C ASP A 397 -12.52 -19.20 17.00
N GLY A 398 -12.45 -18.36 18.02
CA GLY A 398 -12.25 -16.92 17.89
C GLY A 398 -13.31 -16.21 17.03
N ILE A 399 -12.88 -15.50 15.98
CA ILE A 399 -13.74 -14.71 15.09
C ILE A 399 -14.15 -15.41 13.80
N VAL A 400 -13.70 -16.65 13.62
CA VAL A 400 -14.01 -17.45 12.42
C VAL A 400 -15.45 -17.95 12.51
N GLU A 401 -16.15 -17.87 11.39
CA GLU A 401 -17.54 -18.30 11.23
C GLU A 401 -17.63 -19.46 10.24
N GLU A 402 -18.74 -20.21 10.26
CA GLU A 402 -19.00 -21.25 9.25
C GLU A 402 -19.09 -20.65 7.83
N ASN A 403 -19.72 -19.49 7.72
CA ASN A 403 -19.82 -18.72 6.49
C ASN A 403 -18.58 -17.82 6.32
N VAL A 404 -17.86 -17.99 5.22
CA VAL A 404 -16.64 -17.23 4.91
C VAL A 404 -16.87 -15.72 4.82
N GLU A 405 -18.02 -15.28 4.30
CA GLU A 405 -18.34 -13.84 4.23
C GLU A 405 -18.51 -13.23 5.62
N ARG A 406 -19.11 -13.96 6.57
CA ARG A 406 -19.22 -13.55 7.97
C ARG A 406 -17.85 -13.51 8.65
N THR A 407 -16.97 -14.45 8.35
CA THR A 407 -15.58 -14.42 8.80
C THR A 407 -14.89 -13.12 8.34
N LEU A 408 -15.09 -12.71 7.08
CA LEU A 408 -14.56 -11.46 6.55
C LEU A 408 -15.23 -10.22 7.17
N ASP A 409 -16.51 -10.29 7.54
CA ASP A 409 -17.19 -9.21 8.27
C ASP A 409 -16.59 -9.03 9.67
N ASN A 410 -16.37 -10.11 10.41
CA ASN A 410 -15.72 -10.06 11.73
C ASN A 410 -14.29 -9.51 11.64
N PHE A 411 -13.55 -9.90 10.61
CA PHE A 411 -12.21 -9.38 10.33
C PHE A 411 -12.24 -7.86 10.08
N ALA A 412 -13.22 -7.37 9.32
CA ALA A 412 -13.40 -5.95 9.07
C ALA A 412 -13.79 -5.17 10.34
N ILE A 413 -14.65 -5.73 11.20
CA ILE A 413 -15.03 -5.13 12.48
C ILE A 413 -13.80 -4.94 13.36
N LEU A 414 -12.92 -5.93 13.46
CA LEU A 414 -11.68 -5.79 14.22
C LEU A 414 -10.75 -4.73 13.60
N SER A 415 -10.68 -4.63 12.27
CA SER A 415 -9.89 -3.62 11.60
C SER A 415 -10.34 -2.19 11.87
N THR A 416 -11.64 -1.98 12.08
CA THR A 416 -12.23 -0.65 12.24
C THR A 416 -12.43 -0.24 13.70
N HIS A 417 -12.61 -1.20 14.63
CA HIS A 417 -12.96 -0.94 16.02
C HIS A 417 -12.02 -1.59 17.04
N GLY A 418 -11.23 -2.60 16.63
CA GLY A 418 -10.41 -3.39 17.54
C GLY A 418 -9.09 -2.75 17.96
N THR A 419 -8.62 -1.71 17.25
CA THR A 419 -7.36 -1.00 17.50
C THR A 419 -7.55 0.50 17.30
N SER A 420 -6.61 1.32 17.82
CA SER A 420 -6.67 2.78 17.69
C SER A 420 -5.40 3.31 17.02
N ASP A 421 -5.56 4.02 15.90
CA ASP A 421 -4.43 4.69 15.22
C ASP A 421 -3.80 5.78 16.09
N SER A 422 -4.58 6.44 16.97
CA SER A 422 -4.05 7.45 17.89
C SER A 422 -3.12 6.83 18.93
N VAL A 423 -3.45 5.67 19.48
CA VAL A 423 -2.57 4.96 20.43
C VAL A 423 -1.30 4.50 19.72
N ILE A 424 -1.40 3.97 18.50
CA ILE A 424 -0.23 3.54 17.71
C ILE A 424 0.69 4.75 17.43
N LEU A 425 0.13 5.87 17.00
CA LEU A 425 0.90 7.09 16.72
C LEU A 425 1.56 7.65 18.00
N ASP A 426 0.84 7.67 19.12
CA ASP A 426 1.37 8.14 20.40
C ASP A 426 2.61 7.31 20.82
N LEU A 427 2.52 5.99 20.72
CA LEU A 427 3.64 5.09 20.97
C LEU A 427 4.82 5.35 20.02
N MET A 428 4.56 5.67 18.75
CA MET A 428 5.61 5.96 17.76
C MET A 428 6.31 7.31 18.05
N LEU A 429 5.57 8.33 18.48
CA LEU A 429 6.10 9.67 18.76
C LEU A 429 6.85 9.76 20.08
N ASN A 430 6.49 8.93 21.06
CA ASN A 430 7.07 8.95 22.41
C ASN A 430 8.14 7.87 22.61
N LYS A 431 8.79 7.40 21.55
CA LYS A 431 9.88 6.42 21.66
C LYS A 431 11.07 7.01 22.44
N ASP A 432 11.57 6.23 23.37
CA ASP A 432 12.90 6.45 23.94
C ASP A 432 13.95 5.89 22.97
N HIS A 433 14.82 6.77 22.46
CA HIS A 433 15.90 6.42 21.55
C HIS A 433 17.22 6.20 22.28
N THR A 434 17.19 6.12 23.63
CA THR A 434 18.38 5.83 24.44
C THR A 434 18.83 4.38 24.18
N PRO A 435 20.05 4.12 23.68
CA PRO A 435 20.55 2.77 23.51
C PRO A 435 20.64 2.04 24.84
N ASP A 436 20.38 0.73 24.84
CA ASP A 436 20.67 -0.10 26.00
C ASP A 436 22.15 0.04 26.40
N ALA A 437 22.40 0.14 27.70
CA ALA A 437 23.77 0.13 28.22
C ALA A 437 24.41 -1.22 27.85
N GLN A 438 25.49 -1.19 27.05
CA GLN A 438 26.28 -2.39 26.70
C GLN A 438 27.06 -2.91 27.89
#